data_d9ed3c5e8d787e842eb5205b038fc192
#
_entry.id   d9ed3c5e8d787e842eb5205b038fc192
#
_cell.length_a   1.000
_cell.length_b   1.000
_cell.length_c   1.000
_cell.angle_alpha   90.00
_cell.angle_beta   90.00
_cell.angle_gamma   90.00
#
_symmetry.space_group_name_H-M   'P 1'
#
loop_
_entity.id
_entity.type
_entity.pdbx_description
1 polymer ?
#
loop_
_entity_poly.entity_id
_entity_poly.type
_entity_poly.pdbx_seq_one_letter_code
_entity_poly.pdbx_strand_id
1 'polypeptide(L)' 'MIEQFFDCPYCWQHISILLDPSEFELDTIEDCEVCCRPIRFKVHLNLEGQVLDFSVFPPH' A
#
# COMPACT_ATOMS: atom_id res chain seq x y z
N MET A 1 13.52 4.12 -0.33
CA MET A 1 12.09 3.83 -0.26
C MET A 1 11.62 3.09 -1.50
N ILE A 2 10.62 2.25 -1.35
CA ILE A 2 10.09 1.42 -2.43
C ILE A 2 8.77 2.02 -2.89
N GLU A 3 8.62 2.23 -4.20
CA GLU A 3 7.34 2.67 -4.76
C GLU A 3 6.53 1.44 -5.17
N GLN A 4 5.36 1.27 -4.55
CA GLN A 4 4.47 0.15 -4.83
C GLN A 4 3.24 0.64 -5.57
N PHE A 5 3.02 0.12 -6.77
CA PHE A 5 1.85 0.47 -7.58
C PHE A 5 0.69 -0.46 -7.29
N PHE A 6 -0.51 0.08 -7.32
CA PHE A 6 -1.72 -0.70 -7.11
C PHE A 6 -2.94 0.07 -7.66
N ASP A 7 -4.07 -0.64 -7.78
CA ASP A 7 -5.31 -0.02 -8.23
C ASP A 7 -6.17 0.31 -7.02
N CYS A 8 -6.68 1.55 -6.98
CA CYS A 8 -7.56 1.99 -5.92
C CYS A 8 -8.85 1.15 -5.91
N PRO A 9 -9.25 0.58 -4.74
CA PRO A 9 -10.47 -0.23 -4.69
C PRO A 9 -11.77 0.56 -4.81
N TYR A 10 -11.68 1.88 -4.81
CA TYR A 10 -12.86 2.75 -4.92
C TYR A 10 -13.03 3.33 -6.33
N CYS A 11 -11.97 3.93 -6.86
CA CYS A 11 -12.04 4.63 -8.14
C CYS A 11 -11.34 3.89 -9.28
N TRP A 12 -10.64 2.80 -8.97
CA TRP A 12 -9.93 1.94 -9.93
C TRP A 12 -8.81 2.64 -10.69
N GLN A 13 -8.31 3.77 -10.15
CA GLN A 13 -7.17 4.44 -10.75
C GLN A 13 -5.87 3.76 -10.30
N HIS A 14 -4.91 3.72 -11.23
CA HIS A 14 -3.59 3.17 -10.94
C HIS A 14 -2.78 4.22 -10.19
N ILE A 15 -2.46 3.93 -8.93
CA ILE A 15 -1.73 4.84 -8.04
C ILE A 15 -0.57 4.11 -7.38
N SER A 16 0.24 4.84 -6.63
CA SER A 16 1.36 4.24 -5.92
C SER A 16 1.48 4.79 -4.51
N ILE A 17 2.15 4.02 -3.67
CA ILE A 17 2.53 4.45 -2.32
C ILE A 17 4.02 4.18 -2.12
N LEU A 18 4.63 4.92 -1.19
CA LEU A 18 6.02 4.71 -0.83
C LEU A 18 6.08 3.84 0.43
N LEU A 19 6.90 2.80 0.35
CA LEU A 19 7.12 1.85 1.44
C LEU A 19 8.53 2.01 1.99
N ASP A 20 8.66 1.95 3.31
CA ASP A 20 9.96 1.98 3.97
C ASP A 20 10.50 0.55 4.07
N PRO A 21 11.64 0.24 3.41
CA PRO A 21 12.18 -1.11 3.42
C PRO A 21 12.75 -1.54 4.78
N SER A 22 12.87 -0.62 5.73
CA SER A 22 13.28 -0.96 7.10
C SER A 22 12.15 -1.58 7.91
N GLU A 23 10.93 -1.48 7.43
CA GLU A 23 9.75 -2.07 8.08
C GLU A 23 9.45 -3.41 7.42
N PHE A 24 9.54 -4.50 8.20
CA PHE A 24 9.24 -5.82 7.66
C PHE A 24 7.76 -6.09 7.53
N GLU A 25 6.96 -5.46 8.36
CA GLU A 25 5.52 -5.60 8.34
C GLU A 25 4.91 -4.23 8.51
N LEU A 26 4.03 -3.87 7.58
CA LEU A 26 3.40 -2.57 7.57
C LEU A 26 1.89 -2.74 7.47
N ASP A 27 1.17 -2.12 8.39
CA ASP A 27 -0.29 -2.06 8.38
C ASP A 27 -0.67 -0.60 8.63
N THR A 28 -1.11 0.08 7.59
CA THR A 28 -1.36 1.51 7.67
C THR A 28 -2.55 1.91 6.79
N ILE A 29 -3.04 3.12 6.99
CA ILE A 29 -4.12 3.69 6.20
C ILE A 29 -3.61 4.94 5.51
N GLU A 30 -3.78 4.99 4.19
CA GLU A 30 -3.40 6.14 3.37
C GLU A 30 -4.57 6.55 2.48
N ASP A 31 -4.66 7.83 2.16
CA ASP A 31 -5.72 8.32 1.30
C ASP A 31 -5.37 8.11 -0.17
N CYS A 32 -6.38 7.78 -0.97
CA CYS A 32 -6.21 7.72 -2.42
C CYS A 32 -5.94 9.13 -2.96
N GLU A 33 -4.99 9.25 -3.88
CA GLU A 33 -4.62 10.54 -4.49
C GLU A 33 -5.74 11.11 -5.38
N VAL A 34 -6.62 10.26 -5.85
CA VAL A 34 -7.66 10.64 -6.82
C VAL A 34 -8.99 10.86 -6.15
N CYS A 35 -9.48 9.88 -5.41
CA CYS A 35 -10.81 9.96 -4.78
C CYS A 35 -10.77 10.39 -3.32
N CYS A 36 -9.58 10.51 -2.73
CA CYS A 36 -9.34 10.97 -1.36
C CYS A 36 -10.03 10.10 -0.31
N ARG A 37 -10.27 8.83 -0.62
CA ARG A 37 -10.85 7.89 0.34
C ARG A 37 -9.77 7.12 1.06
N PRO A 38 -9.95 6.80 2.34
CA PRO A 38 -8.94 6.05 3.09
C PRO A 38 -8.86 4.61 2.61
N ILE A 39 -7.63 4.12 2.45
CA ILE A 39 -7.36 2.77 2.00
C ILE A 39 -6.43 2.13 3.03
N ARG A 40 -6.78 0.94 3.49
CA ARG A 40 -5.95 0.19 4.41
C ARG A 40 -5.02 -0.73 3.63
N PHE A 41 -3.73 -0.68 3.97
CA PHE A 41 -2.69 -1.51 3.35
C PHE A 41 -2.09 -2.46 4.35
N LYS A 42 -1.81 -3.65 3.91
CA LYS A 42 -1.04 -4.62 4.66
C LYS A 42 0.10 -5.11 3.77
N VAL A 43 1.33 -4.91 4.22
CA VAL A 43 2.51 -5.22 3.42
C VAL A 43 3.46 -6.06 4.26
N HIS A 44 4.04 -7.07 3.65
CA HIS A 44 5.05 -7.91 4.28
C HIS A 44 6.31 -7.88 3.41
N LEU A 45 7.43 -7.51 4.01
CA LEU A 45 8.71 -7.42 3.34
C LEU A 45 9.69 -8.43 3.92
N ASN A 46 10.65 -8.87 3.09
CA ASN A 46 11.73 -9.74 3.59
C ASN A 46 12.94 -8.89 4.02
N LEU A 47 14.00 -9.55 4.47
CA LEU A 47 15.21 -8.88 4.94
C LEU A 47 15.93 -8.10 3.85
N GLU A 48 15.66 -8.42 2.59
CA GLU A 48 16.26 -7.74 1.44
C GLU A 48 15.43 -6.55 0.97
N GLY A 49 14.31 -6.28 1.63
CA GLY A 49 13.43 -5.19 1.27
C GLY A 49 12.49 -5.51 0.11
N GLN A 50 12.32 -6.78 -0.23
CA GLN A 50 11.41 -7.20 -1.30
C GLN A 50 10.01 -7.39 -0.74
N VAL A 51 9.00 -6.98 -1.50
CA VAL A 51 7.60 -7.15 -1.12
C VAL A 51 7.21 -8.62 -1.31
N LEU A 52 6.92 -9.29 -0.20
CA LEU A 52 6.47 -10.68 -0.21
C LEU A 52 4.95 -10.77 -0.32
N ASP A 53 4.26 -9.84 0.31
CA ASP A 53 2.81 -9.82 0.31
C ASP A 53 2.33 -8.38 0.34
N PHE A 54 1.32 -8.07 -0.43
CA PHE A 54 0.73 -6.74 -0.49
C PHE A 54 -0.78 -6.88 -0.62
N SER A 55 -1.50 -6.33 0.35
CA SER A 55 -2.95 -6.39 0.38
C SER A 55 -3.53 -5.00 0.57
N VAL A 56 -4.61 -4.73 -0.14
CA VAL A 56 -5.33 -3.46 -0.07
C VAL A 56 -6.77 -3.76 0.33
N PHE A 57 -7.24 -3.09 1.36
CA PHE A 57 -8.59 -3.30 1.88
C PHE A 57 -9.35 -1.99 1.94
N PRO A 58 -10.62 -1.96 1.54
CA PRO A 58 -11.47 -0.84 1.93
C PRO A 58 -11.67 -0.89 3.46
N PRO A 59 -11.78 0.27 4.13
CA PRO A 59 -11.81 0.30 5.60
C PRO A 59 -13.10 -0.22 6.22
N HIS A 60 -14.02 -0.73 5.45
CA HIS A 60 -15.27 -1.27 5.96
C HIS A 60 -15.81 -2.39 5.08
#